data_b6b2c88f1705cacbe5fbaf3bda92ff92
#
_entry.id   b6b2c88f1705cacbe5fbaf3bda92ff92
#
_cell.length_a   1.000
_cell.length_b   1.000
_cell.length_c   1.000
_cell.angle_alpha   90.00
_cell.angle_beta   90.00
_cell.angle_gamma   90.00
#
_symmetry.space_group_name_H-M   'P 1'
#
loop_
_entity.id
_entity.type
_entity.pdbx_description
1 polymer ?
#
loop_
_entity_poly.entity_id
_entity_poly.type
_entity_poly.pdbx_seq_one_letter_code
_entity_poly.pdbx_strand_id
1 'polypeptide(L)'
;MTSQTETAILAGGCFWGMQDLLRRYPGVLQTRVGYTGGDVPNATYRNHGNHAEAIEIVFDPAVISYRQILEFFFQIHDPSTPNRQGNDLGPSYRSAIYYLSEQQRDVAEDTAADVDASKLWPGRVVTEIEPAGPFWEAEPEHQDYLERIPNGYTCHFIRPNWKLPKRG
;
A
#
# COMPACT_ATOMS: atom_id res chain seq x y z
N MET A 1 -17.19 -25.44 -0.04
CA MET A 1 -17.28 -24.02 -0.42
C MET A 1 -15.90 -23.47 -0.65
N THR A 2 -15.67 -22.96 -1.85
CA THR A 2 -14.45 -22.22 -2.12
C THR A 2 -14.55 -20.86 -1.47
N SER A 3 -13.60 -20.53 -0.60
CA SER A 3 -13.51 -19.18 -0.06
C SER A 3 -13.13 -18.22 -1.20
N GLN A 4 -13.86 -17.15 -1.32
CA GLN A 4 -13.51 -16.10 -2.27
C GLN A 4 -12.41 -15.24 -1.67
N THR A 5 -11.46 -14.88 -2.51
CA THR A 5 -10.42 -13.94 -2.13
C THR A 5 -10.61 -12.65 -2.89
N GLU A 6 -10.06 -11.57 -2.35
CA GLU A 6 -10.02 -10.27 -3.01
C GLU A 6 -8.57 -9.81 -3.05
N THR A 7 -8.26 -8.94 -4.01
CA THR A 7 -6.90 -8.43 -4.21
C THR A 7 -6.89 -6.91 -4.04
N ALA A 8 -5.87 -6.39 -3.36
CA ALA A 8 -5.62 -4.96 -3.22
C ALA A 8 -4.19 -4.66 -3.70
N ILE A 9 -4.00 -3.50 -4.37
CA ILE A 9 -2.69 -3.05 -4.81
C ILE A 9 -2.46 -1.64 -4.26
N LEU A 10 -1.42 -1.50 -3.44
CA LEU A 10 -1.13 -0.27 -2.70
C LEU A 10 0.34 0.11 -2.83
N ALA A 11 0.62 1.41 -2.87
CA ALA A 11 1.96 1.96 -2.86
C ALA A 11 2.07 2.98 -1.73
N GLY A 12 3.03 2.81 -0.85
CA GLY A 12 3.19 3.69 0.33
C GLY A 12 4.66 3.85 0.74
N GLY A 13 5.57 3.97 -0.22
CA GLY A 13 6.99 4.07 0.01
C GLY A 13 7.70 2.76 -0.24
N CYS A 14 8.86 2.57 0.38
CA CYS A 14 9.67 1.36 0.19
C CYS A 14 8.85 0.10 0.46
N PHE A 15 8.77 -0.79 -0.53
CA PHE A 15 7.90 -1.96 -0.44
C PHE A 15 8.38 -3.01 0.58
N TRP A 16 9.63 -2.94 1.02
CA TRP A 16 10.12 -3.85 2.06
C TRP A 16 9.33 -3.66 3.36
N GLY A 17 9.19 -2.42 3.82
CA GLY A 17 8.46 -2.11 5.07
C GLY A 17 6.97 -2.30 4.93
N MET A 18 6.42 -1.95 3.78
CA MET A 18 5.00 -2.15 3.50
C MET A 18 4.64 -3.63 3.59
N GLN A 19 5.42 -4.49 2.94
CA GLN A 19 5.17 -5.93 2.98
C GLN A 19 5.32 -6.48 4.40
N ASP A 20 6.34 -6.05 5.13
CA ASP A 20 6.61 -6.55 6.49
C ASP A 20 5.42 -6.32 7.43
N LEU A 21 4.77 -5.16 7.33
CA LEU A 21 3.64 -4.84 8.20
C LEU A 21 2.34 -5.44 7.69
N LEU A 22 2.07 -5.33 6.38
CA LEU A 22 0.79 -5.77 5.82
C LEU A 22 0.63 -7.30 5.84
N ARG A 23 1.70 -8.06 5.62
CA ARG A 23 1.62 -9.53 5.64
C ARG A 23 1.20 -10.09 7.01
N ARG A 24 1.41 -9.33 8.08
CA ARG A 24 1.06 -9.75 9.44
C ARG A 24 -0.38 -9.43 9.82
N TYR A 25 -1.08 -8.67 9.00
CA TYR A 25 -2.44 -8.25 9.34
C TYR A 25 -3.39 -9.45 9.19
N PRO A 26 -4.22 -9.75 10.22
CA PRO A 26 -5.14 -10.90 10.14
C PRO A 26 -6.08 -10.77 8.93
N GLY A 27 -6.20 -11.86 8.17
CA GLY A 27 -7.00 -11.88 6.95
C GLY A 27 -6.19 -11.73 5.68
N VAL A 28 -4.94 -11.28 5.77
CA VAL A 28 -4.02 -11.23 4.63
C VAL A 28 -3.46 -12.63 4.41
N LEU A 29 -3.70 -13.18 3.20
CA LEU A 29 -3.35 -14.55 2.87
C LEU A 29 -2.03 -14.65 2.13
N GLN A 30 -1.72 -13.66 1.27
CA GLN A 30 -0.54 -13.68 0.43
C GLN A 30 -0.17 -12.25 0.04
N THR A 31 1.12 -11.97 -0.07
CA THR A 31 1.62 -10.68 -0.53
C THR A 31 2.77 -10.90 -1.51
N ARG A 32 2.90 -9.97 -2.47
CA ARG A 32 4.10 -9.86 -3.28
C ARG A 32 4.37 -8.39 -3.56
N VAL A 33 5.63 -8.02 -3.69
CA VAL A 33 6.02 -6.65 -4.01
C VAL A 33 6.41 -6.52 -5.47
N GLY A 34 6.30 -5.32 -6.01
CA GLY A 34 6.60 -5.09 -7.42
C GLY A 34 6.49 -3.63 -7.79
N TYR A 35 6.34 -3.38 -9.09
CA TYR A 35 6.32 -2.05 -9.68
C TYR A 35 5.07 -1.87 -10.51
N THR A 36 4.37 -0.76 -10.31
CA THR A 36 3.15 -0.47 -11.06
C THR A 36 2.84 1.04 -11.06
N GLY A 37 1.87 1.43 -11.87
CA GLY A 37 1.44 2.82 -11.95
C GLY A 37 2.22 3.65 -12.95
N GLY A 38 3.22 3.09 -13.62
CA GLY A 38 4.01 3.72 -14.66
C GLY A 38 3.82 3.04 -16.00
N ASP A 39 4.73 3.29 -16.94
CA ASP A 39 4.59 2.80 -18.31
C ASP A 39 5.81 2.00 -18.84
N VAL A 40 6.82 1.78 -18.00
CA VAL A 40 8.00 1.01 -18.41
C VAL A 40 7.68 -0.49 -18.37
N PRO A 41 7.79 -1.23 -19.49
CA PRO A 41 7.56 -2.68 -19.48
C PRO A 41 8.72 -3.43 -18.85
N ASN A 42 8.44 -4.60 -18.29
CA ASN A 42 9.44 -5.47 -17.66
C ASN A 42 10.27 -4.74 -16.60
N ALA A 43 9.58 -4.00 -15.74
CA ALA A 43 10.22 -3.15 -14.73
C ALA A 43 11.07 -3.97 -13.77
N THR A 44 12.21 -3.39 -13.37
CA THR A 44 13.14 -3.96 -12.38
C THR A 44 13.47 -2.89 -11.35
N TYR A 45 14.12 -3.30 -10.26
CA TYR A 45 14.53 -2.36 -9.21
C TYR A 45 15.39 -1.22 -9.77
N ARG A 46 16.29 -1.54 -10.68
CA ARG A 46 17.22 -0.56 -11.29
C ARG A 46 16.61 0.19 -12.46
N ASN A 47 15.55 -0.33 -13.05
CA ASN A 47 14.92 0.25 -14.25
C ASN A 47 13.43 0.10 -14.20
N HIS A 48 12.78 0.87 -13.34
CA HIS A 48 11.31 0.88 -13.25
C HIS A 48 10.70 2.25 -13.61
N GLY A 49 11.51 3.17 -14.13
CA GLY A 49 11.05 4.45 -14.68
C GLY A 49 10.14 5.20 -13.71
N ASN A 50 8.90 5.47 -14.15
CA ASN A 50 7.90 6.21 -13.38
C ASN A 50 6.96 5.30 -12.57
N HIS A 51 7.25 3.99 -12.46
CA HIS A 51 6.47 3.12 -11.60
C HIS A 51 6.71 3.43 -10.12
N ALA A 52 5.68 3.19 -9.29
CA ALA A 52 5.83 3.19 -7.84
C ALA A 52 6.23 1.79 -7.37
N GLU A 53 6.97 1.72 -6.27
CA GLU A 53 7.11 0.47 -5.52
C GLU A 53 5.79 0.17 -4.84
N ALA A 54 5.27 -1.03 -5.05
CA ALA A 54 3.92 -1.38 -4.64
C ALA A 54 3.85 -2.78 -4.06
N ILE A 55 2.76 -3.05 -3.38
CA ILE A 55 2.45 -4.37 -2.82
C ILE A 55 1.10 -4.82 -3.33
N GLU A 56 1.04 -6.07 -3.78
CA GLU A 56 -0.21 -6.76 -4.09
C GLU A 56 -0.56 -7.65 -2.93
N ILE A 57 -1.79 -7.52 -2.44
CA ILE A 57 -2.28 -8.21 -1.25
C ILE A 57 -3.46 -9.06 -1.66
N VAL A 58 -3.40 -10.37 -1.39
CA VAL A 58 -4.55 -11.26 -1.51
C VAL A 58 -5.10 -11.47 -0.11
N PHE A 59 -6.38 -11.19 0.09
CA PHE A 59 -6.98 -11.25 1.42
C PHE A 59 -8.34 -11.94 1.40
N ASP A 60 -8.76 -12.38 2.59
CA ASP A 60 -10.06 -13.00 2.80
C ASP A 60 -11.07 -11.94 3.24
N PRO A 61 -12.03 -11.55 2.37
CA PRO A 61 -12.99 -10.50 2.71
C PRO A 61 -13.99 -10.91 3.82
N ALA A 62 -14.03 -12.19 4.19
CA ALA A 62 -14.81 -12.62 5.34
C ALA A 62 -14.11 -12.31 6.67
N VAL A 63 -12.79 -12.12 6.64
CA VAL A 63 -11.98 -11.81 7.85
C VAL A 63 -11.67 -10.33 7.92
N ILE A 64 -11.30 -9.70 6.80
CA ILE A 64 -10.91 -8.30 6.75
C ILE A 64 -11.53 -7.63 5.51
N SER A 65 -12.07 -6.43 5.68
CA SER A 65 -12.62 -5.67 4.55
C SER A 65 -11.52 -4.89 3.83
N TYR A 66 -11.80 -4.51 2.58
CA TYR A 66 -10.91 -3.61 1.84
C TYR A 66 -10.73 -2.29 2.60
N ARG A 67 -11.80 -1.77 3.20
CA ARG A 67 -11.75 -0.55 4.02
C ARG A 67 -10.76 -0.69 5.17
N GLN A 68 -10.77 -1.83 5.88
CA GLN A 68 -9.86 -2.06 7.00
C GLN A 68 -8.40 -2.11 6.53
N ILE A 69 -8.14 -2.70 5.37
CA ILE A 69 -6.79 -2.71 4.78
C ILE A 69 -6.34 -1.28 4.49
N LEU A 70 -7.21 -0.45 3.92
CA LEU A 70 -6.87 0.95 3.64
C LEU A 70 -6.64 1.76 4.91
N GLU A 71 -7.44 1.53 5.94
CA GLU A 71 -7.23 2.21 7.24
C GLU A 71 -5.86 1.88 7.80
N PHE A 72 -5.44 0.61 7.73
CA PHE A 72 -4.12 0.21 8.16
C PHE A 72 -3.03 0.81 7.28
N PHE A 73 -3.24 0.80 5.97
CA PHE A 73 -2.33 1.43 5.00
C PHE A 73 -2.05 2.90 5.36
N PHE A 74 -3.10 3.66 5.67
CA PHE A 74 -2.94 5.05 6.08
C PHE A 74 -2.28 5.20 7.46
N GLN A 75 -2.25 4.16 8.25
CA GLN A 75 -1.63 4.17 9.58
C GLN A 75 -0.13 3.87 9.55
N ILE A 76 0.35 3.17 8.51
CA ILE A 76 1.74 2.71 8.45
C ILE A 76 2.64 3.54 7.54
N HIS A 77 2.09 4.55 6.86
CA HIS A 77 2.88 5.48 6.05
C HIS A 77 2.27 6.88 6.13
N ASP A 78 3.04 7.88 5.71
CA ASP A 78 2.54 9.25 5.69
C ASP A 78 1.95 9.56 4.31
N PRO A 79 0.60 9.68 4.20
CA PRO A 79 -0.05 9.93 2.91
C PRO A 79 -0.04 11.41 2.51
N SER A 80 0.64 12.27 3.25
CA SER A 80 0.63 13.72 3.00
C SER A 80 1.89 14.23 2.30
N THR A 81 2.86 13.36 2.00
CA THR A 81 4.12 13.75 1.38
C THR A 81 4.15 13.34 -0.11
N PRO A 82 4.14 14.33 -1.05
CA PRO A 82 4.14 13.99 -2.47
C PRO A 82 5.50 13.43 -2.90
N ASN A 83 5.47 12.32 -3.64
CA ASN A 83 6.65 11.65 -4.19
C ASN A 83 7.75 11.43 -3.15
N ARG A 84 7.35 11.07 -1.93
CA ARG A 84 8.29 10.88 -0.84
C ARG A 84 7.65 10.05 0.26
N GLN A 85 8.48 9.24 0.93
CA GLN A 85 8.08 8.58 2.17
C GLN A 85 9.28 8.54 3.12
N GLY A 86 9.17 9.30 4.23
CA GLY A 86 10.28 9.39 5.17
C GLY A 86 11.55 9.92 4.51
N ASN A 87 12.62 9.15 4.58
CA ASN A 87 13.91 9.49 3.98
C ASN A 87 14.01 9.11 2.51
N ASP A 88 13.02 8.39 1.98
CA ASP A 88 13.02 7.92 0.59
C ASP A 88 12.37 8.98 -0.30
N LEU A 89 13.15 9.52 -1.24
CA LEU A 89 12.72 10.60 -2.13
C LEU A 89 12.51 10.09 -3.54
N GLY A 90 11.46 10.58 -4.20
CA GLY A 90 11.19 10.32 -5.60
C GLY A 90 9.86 9.63 -5.86
N PRO A 91 9.41 9.60 -7.14
CA PRO A 91 8.11 9.03 -7.50
C PRO A 91 7.97 7.56 -7.20
N SER A 92 9.09 6.81 -7.07
CA SER A 92 9.06 5.40 -6.65
C SER A 92 8.40 5.22 -5.29
N TYR A 93 8.45 6.23 -4.45
CA TYR A 93 8.02 6.16 -3.04
C TYR A 93 6.74 6.95 -2.79
N ARG A 94 5.99 7.26 -3.85
CA ARG A 94 4.73 8.00 -3.72
C ARG A 94 3.63 7.12 -3.12
N SER A 95 2.64 7.78 -2.53
CA SER A 95 1.45 7.12 -1.98
C SER A 95 0.40 6.95 -3.08
N ALA A 96 -0.10 5.73 -3.26
CA ALA A 96 -1.11 5.46 -4.26
C ALA A 96 -1.95 4.24 -3.90
N ILE A 97 -3.20 4.26 -4.36
CA ILE A 97 -4.13 3.14 -4.30
C ILE A 97 -4.54 2.82 -5.74
N TYR A 98 -4.27 1.59 -6.17
CA TYR A 98 -4.61 1.13 -7.51
C TYR A 98 -5.82 0.21 -7.41
N TYR A 99 -7.01 0.73 -7.74
CA TYR A 99 -8.25 -0.03 -7.56
C TYR A 99 -8.47 -1.02 -8.71
N LEU A 100 -9.10 -2.14 -8.36
CA LEU A 100 -9.39 -3.22 -9.30
C LEU A 100 -10.89 -3.29 -9.62
N SER A 101 -11.72 -2.46 -9.00
CA SER A 101 -13.15 -2.39 -9.21
C SER A 101 -13.67 -1.01 -8.83
N GLU A 102 -14.87 -0.67 -9.32
CA GLU A 102 -15.51 0.59 -8.93
C GLU A 102 -15.83 0.62 -7.42
N GLN A 103 -16.15 -0.52 -6.84
CA GLN A 103 -16.37 -0.61 -5.40
C GLN A 103 -15.11 -0.26 -4.63
N GLN A 104 -13.95 -0.75 -5.05
CA GLN A 104 -12.68 -0.38 -4.45
C GLN A 104 -12.39 1.11 -4.60
N ARG A 105 -12.68 1.67 -5.77
CA ARG A 105 -12.52 3.10 -6.01
C ARG A 105 -13.34 3.92 -5.02
N ASP A 106 -14.61 3.57 -4.85
CA ASP A 106 -15.51 4.29 -3.93
C ASP A 106 -14.99 4.22 -2.49
N VAL A 107 -14.56 3.04 -2.05
CA VAL A 107 -14.02 2.85 -0.71
C VAL A 107 -12.71 3.65 -0.55
N ALA A 108 -11.85 3.67 -1.56
CA ALA A 108 -10.59 4.40 -1.51
C ALA A 108 -10.82 5.91 -1.39
N GLU A 109 -11.70 6.46 -2.21
CA GLU A 109 -12.03 7.90 -2.17
C GLU A 109 -12.65 8.28 -0.83
N ASP A 110 -13.55 7.45 -0.32
CA ASP A 110 -14.25 7.66 0.94
C ASP A 110 -13.27 7.60 2.13
N THR A 111 -12.36 6.63 2.13
CA THR A 111 -11.36 6.49 3.18
C THR A 111 -10.40 7.68 3.19
N ALA A 112 -9.91 8.10 2.03
CA ALA A 112 -9.02 9.25 1.92
C ALA A 112 -9.71 10.53 2.41
N ALA A 113 -11.00 10.70 2.09
CA ALA A 113 -11.78 11.85 2.56
C ALA A 113 -11.92 11.83 4.08
N ASP A 114 -12.15 10.66 4.68
CA ASP A 114 -12.24 10.52 6.13
C ASP A 114 -10.91 10.86 6.81
N VAL A 115 -9.78 10.43 6.22
CA VAL A 115 -8.45 10.77 6.74
C VAL A 115 -8.25 12.28 6.75
N ASP A 116 -8.56 12.96 5.64
CA ASP A 116 -8.47 14.43 5.58
C ASP A 116 -9.37 15.11 6.60
N ALA A 117 -10.60 14.65 6.71
CA ALA A 117 -11.59 15.26 7.60
C ALA A 117 -11.25 15.08 9.08
N SER A 118 -10.55 13.99 9.43
CA SER A 118 -10.24 13.69 10.82
C SER A 118 -9.22 14.63 11.44
N LYS A 119 -8.35 15.24 10.64
CA LYS A 119 -7.24 16.10 11.10
C LYS A 119 -6.22 15.38 11.99
N LEU A 120 -6.20 14.05 11.96
CA LEU A 120 -5.27 13.26 12.78
C LEU A 120 -3.90 13.11 12.12
N TRP A 121 -3.81 13.29 10.81
CA TRP A 121 -2.56 13.22 10.05
C TRP A 121 -1.94 14.61 9.91
N PRO A 122 -0.60 14.69 9.65
CA PRO A 122 0.09 15.98 9.67
C PRO A 122 -0.25 16.91 8.50
N GLY A 123 -0.79 16.38 7.39
CA GLY A 123 -1.12 17.17 6.23
C GLY A 123 -2.28 16.56 5.45
N ARG A 124 -2.58 17.19 4.31
CA ARG A 124 -3.64 16.68 3.42
C ARG A 124 -3.17 15.43 2.69
N VAL A 125 -4.10 14.51 2.47
CA VAL A 125 -3.84 13.29 1.70
C VAL A 125 -3.49 13.67 0.25
N VAL A 126 -2.33 13.19 -0.22
CA VAL A 126 -1.89 13.33 -1.60
C VAL A 126 -1.86 11.98 -2.31
N THR A 127 -2.43 10.95 -1.72
CA THR A 127 -2.50 9.60 -2.27
C THR A 127 -3.20 9.61 -3.61
N GLU A 128 -2.54 9.06 -4.64
CA GLU A 128 -3.16 8.90 -5.96
C GLU A 128 -4.14 7.73 -5.91
N ILE A 129 -5.33 7.91 -6.48
CA ILE A 129 -6.34 6.84 -6.57
C ILE A 129 -6.60 6.62 -8.06
N GLU A 130 -6.03 5.53 -8.60
CA GLU A 130 -5.99 5.28 -10.03
C GLU A 130 -6.40 3.83 -10.33
N PRO A 131 -6.91 3.54 -11.53
CA PRO A 131 -7.18 2.16 -11.91
C PRO A 131 -5.88 1.36 -12.00
N ALA A 132 -5.93 0.09 -11.58
CA ALA A 132 -4.76 -0.77 -11.63
C ALA A 132 -4.38 -1.09 -13.08
N GLY A 133 -3.11 -0.95 -13.39
CA GLY A 133 -2.50 -1.38 -14.64
C GLY A 133 -1.64 -2.62 -14.43
N PRO A 134 -0.71 -2.91 -15.36
CA PRO A 134 0.18 -4.05 -15.19
C PRO A 134 1.00 -3.95 -13.91
N PHE A 135 1.09 -5.06 -13.20
CA PHE A 135 1.91 -5.19 -11.99
C PHE A 135 3.12 -6.05 -12.33
N TRP A 136 4.31 -5.47 -12.25
CA TRP A 136 5.55 -6.14 -12.57
C TRP A 136 6.17 -6.64 -11.27
N GLU A 137 6.13 -7.95 -11.03
CA GLU A 137 6.65 -8.55 -9.80
C GLU A 137 8.13 -8.21 -9.64
N ALA A 138 8.51 -7.78 -8.44
CA ALA A 138 9.90 -7.48 -8.13
C ALA A 138 10.73 -8.76 -8.04
N GLU A 139 12.03 -8.57 -8.15
CA GLU A 139 13.01 -9.66 -8.10
C GLU A 139 12.89 -10.46 -6.80
N PRO A 140 13.26 -11.75 -6.80
CA PRO A 140 13.10 -12.60 -5.61
C PRO A 140 13.78 -12.05 -4.35
N GLU A 141 14.90 -11.33 -4.49
CA GLU A 141 15.62 -10.74 -3.36
C GLU A 141 14.82 -9.66 -2.63
N HIS A 142 13.79 -9.08 -3.28
CA HIS A 142 12.93 -8.08 -2.67
C HIS A 142 11.67 -8.67 -2.04
N GLN A 143 11.37 -9.95 -2.34
CA GLN A 143 10.21 -10.60 -1.75
C GLN A 143 10.55 -11.02 -0.32
N ASP A 144 9.68 -10.65 0.63
CA ASP A 144 9.84 -10.98 2.06
C ASP A 144 11.20 -10.53 2.62
N TYR A 145 11.70 -9.39 2.15
CA TYR A 145 13.05 -8.91 2.46
C TYR A 145 13.28 -8.79 3.97
N LEU A 146 12.37 -8.14 4.70
CA LEU A 146 12.53 -7.93 6.14
C LEU A 146 12.24 -9.19 6.95
N GLU A 147 11.58 -10.19 6.39
CA GLU A 147 11.45 -11.51 7.02
C GLU A 147 12.77 -12.25 7.00
N ARG A 148 13.52 -12.18 5.89
CA ARG A 148 14.83 -12.80 5.72
C ARG A 148 15.96 -11.99 6.36
N ILE A 149 15.82 -10.65 6.39
CA ILE A 149 16.80 -9.73 6.95
C ILE A 149 16.09 -8.81 7.94
N PRO A 150 15.81 -9.29 9.18
CA PRO A 150 14.99 -8.53 10.14
C PRO A 150 15.58 -7.17 10.55
N ASN A 151 16.91 -7.00 10.42
CA ASN A 151 17.59 -5.74 10.74
C ASN A 151 17.72 -4.84 9.50
N GLY A 152 17.06 -5.18 8.39
CA GLY A 152 17.10 -4.39 7.17
C GLY A 152 16.40 -3.04 7.33
N TYR A 153 16.64 -2.17 6.35
CA TYR A 153 16.08 -0.82 6.36
C TYR A 153 14.56 -0.83 6.29
N THR A 154 13.92 -0.02 7.13
CA THR A 154 12.51 0.32 7.00
C THR A 154 12.24 1.71 7.58
N CYS A 155 11.35 2.47 6.94
CA CYS A 155 10.82 3.71 7.50
C CYS A 155 9.34 3.57 7.88
N HIS A 156 8.80 2.35 7.82
CA HIS A 156 7.39 2.09 8.10
C HIS A 156 7.21 1.63 9.54
N PHE A 157 6.18 2.16 10.17
CA PHE A 157 5.80 1.74 11.52
C PHE A 157 4.33 2.08 11.73
N ILE A 158 3.70 1.41 12.70
CA ILE A 158 2.30 1.65 13.04
C ILE A 158 2.23 2.90 13.92
N ARG A 159 1.48 3.91 13.46
CA ARG A 159 1.27 5.14 14.21
C ARG A 159 -0.08 5.04 14.93
N PRO A 160 -0.09 4.81 16.25
CA PRO A 160 -1.34 4.50 16.94
C PRO A 160 -2.36 5.64 16.92
N ASN A 161 -1.89 6.89 16.78
CA ASN A 161 -2.78 8.05 16.75
C ASN A 161 -3.39 8.33 15.37
N TRP A 162 -2.89 7.67 14.32
CA TRP A 162 -3.40 7.82 12.96
C TRP A 162 -4.44 6.75 12.68
N LYS A 163 -5.45 6.73 13.50
CA LYS A 163 -6.50 5.72 13.40
C LYS A 163 -7.85 6.39 13.33
N LEU A 164 -8.59 6.09 12.26
CA LEU A 164 -9.94 6.61 12.07
C LEU A 164 -10.88 6.02 13.12
N PRO A 165 -11.88 6.80 13.59
CA PRO A 165 -12.92 6.26 14.45
C PRO A 165 -13.73 5.22 13.70
N LYS A 166 -14.20 4.20 14.43
CA LYS A 166 -15.06 3.17 13.84
C LYS A 166 -16.32 3.83 13.29
N ARG A 167 -16.70 3.44 12.08
CA ARG A 167 -17.99 3.78 11.55
C ARG A 167 -19.05 2.96 12.27
N GLY A 168 -19.97 3.67 12.86
CA GLY A 168 -21.09 3.07 13.56
C GLY A 168 -22.10 2.42 12.63
#